data_0017b2326252c02ec7cc7f09e448d2e7
#
_entry.id   0017b2326252c02ec7cc7f09e448d2e7
#
_cell.length_a   1.000
_cell.length_b   1.000
_cell.length_c   1.000
_cell.angle_alpha   90.00
_cell.angle_beta   90.00
_cell.angle_gamma   90.00
#
_symmetry.space_group_name_H-M   'P 1'
#
loop_
_entity.id
_entity.type
_entity.pdbx_description
1 polymer ?
#
loop_
_entity_poly.entity_id
_entity_poly.type
_entity_poly.pdbx_seq_one_letter_code
_entity_poly.pdbx_strand_id
1 'polypeptide(L)'
;MSSTAATAAAMAPVGVGSKGKNSTAEIVAASMVGTAIEFYDNYCYSIAAASYFGLIFFTDVAKSDPVLATLLSFVTFAVSFLARPFGSLIFGHFGDKLGRKKTLVVALMLMGIATFVVGLLPGYEVLGPTSVVLLCVCRACQGLGLGGEWSGAALVATENAPKGKRALYGAFPNMGAPIGFFCAYGVNLLLDSSLPVDAMVAWGWRIPFLLSALLVVVGLVVRLRMTETPVFQKAQRENRTVKMPLAMLLRHNWRQVVLGTCAVSITYTLFYVLGTWSLSYGVSTLGFTQQQYLGMQMVSVFFFAGFIVVGCLSADRFGRKPVVALATVATLAFALFAPMLLSVHSALNVMLFLCIGFMCMGAVFGPTGSYLPELFPARVRYCGSGLSYNLAAIVGGAFAPTIASALVMNFGIMSLGWYLGGMAVVSLVALFFFRESKDVNYEE
;
A
#
# COMPACT_ATOMS: atom_id res chain seq x y z
N MET A 1 79.40 9.27 21.74
CA MET A 1 78.21 9.80 22.45
C MET A 1 76.97 9.43 21.60
N SER A 2 76.26 8.44 22.06
CA SER A 2 75.22 7.75 21.33
C SER A 2 73.88 8.52 21.31
N SER A 3 73.29 8.65 20.16
CA SER A 3 71.94 9.16 19.95
C SER A 3 70.99 8.00 19.71
N THR A 4 70.17 7.77 20.69
CA THR A 4 69.05 6.78 20.60
C THR A 4 67.86 7.45 19.89
N ALA A 5 67.62 7.07 18.62
CA ALA A 5 66.39 7.40 17.89
C ALA A 5 65.31 6.34 18.18
N ALA A 6 64.30 6.73 18.95
CA ALA A 6 63.12 5.89 19.19
C ALA A 6 62.22 5.88 17.96
N THR A 7 62.08 4.70 17.37
CA THR A 7 61.19 4.43 16.24
C THR A 7 59.75 4.41 16.74
N ALA A 8 58.97 5.46 16.46
CA ALA A 8 57.52 5.45 16.62
C ALA A 8 56.90 4.64 15.48
N ALA A 9 56.50 3.41 15.78
CA ALA A 9 55.68 2.59 14.88
C ALA A 9 54.30 3.25 14.73
N ALA A 10 54.06 3.88 13.60
CA ALA A 10 52.75 4.35 13.21
C ALA A 10 51.82 3.14 13.04
N MET A 11 50.91 2.95 13.99
CA MET A 11 49.80 2.02 13.83
C MET A 11 48.96 2.49 12.64
N ALA A 12 49.02 1.74 11.53
CA ALA A 12 48.13 1.90 10.41
C ALA A 12 46.70 1.73 10.90
N PRO A 13 45.75 2.57 10.48
CA PRO A 13 44.35 2.39 10.84
C PRO A 13 43.88 1.06 10.27
N VAL A 14 43.38 0.18 11.16
CA VAL A 14 42.73 -1.06 10.80
C VAL A 14 41.66 -0.73 9.76
N GLY A 15 41.83 -1.23 8.55
CA GLY A 15 40.91 -1.03 7.45
C GLY A 15 39.51 -1.53 7.85
N VAL A 16 38.62 -0.59 8.12
CA VAL A 16 37.19 -0.85 8.15
C VAL A 16 36.83 -1.26 6.75
N GLY A 17 36.70 -2.56 6.55
CA GLY A 17 36.29 -3.15 5.28
C GLY A 17 35.07 -2.42 4.76
N SER A 18 35.17 -1.85 3.57
CA SER A 18 34.04 -1.27 2.86
C SER A 18 33.06 -2.42 2.62
N LYS A 19 32.06 -2.55 3.50
CA LYS A 19 30.89 -3.38 3.17
C LYS A 19 30.31 -2.81 1.89
N GLY A 20 30.42 -3.61 0.82
CA GLY A 20 30.08 -3.20 -0.55
C GLY A 20 28.69 -2.59 -0.63
N LYS A 21 28.49 -1.76 -1.65
CA LYS A 21 27.15 -1.29 -2.04
C LYS A 21 26.23 -2.50 -2.16
N ASN A 22 25.02 -2.40 -1.54
CA ASN A 22 24.00 -3.42 -1.73
C ASN A 22 23.83 -3.69 -3.23
N SER A 23 23.78 -4.95 -3.62
CA SER A 23 23.53 -5.28 -5.02
C SER A 23 22.11 -4.83 -5.42
N THR A 24 21.90 -4.53 -6.71
CA THR A 24 20.56 -4.19 -7.22
C THR A 24 19.53 -5.25 -6.82
N ALA A 25 19.90 -6.54 -6.86
CA ALA A 25 19.04 -7.64 -6.46
C ALA A 25 18.65 -7.59 -4.99
N GLU A 26 19.56 -7.24 -4.09
CA GLU A 26 19.27 -7.08 -2.66
C GLU A 26 18.32 -5.91 -2.39
N ILE A 27 18.50 -4.78 -3.08
CA ILE A 27 17.64 -3.61 -2.96
C ILE A 27 16.22 -3.93 -3.44
N VAL A 28 16.12 -4.58 -4.61
CA VAL A 28 14.86 -5.03 -5.20
C VAL A 28 14.15 -5.99 -4.27
N ALA A 29 14.83 -7.07 -3.85
CA ALA A 29 14.25 -8.08 -2.98
C ALA A 29 13.76 -7.46 -1.65
N ALA A 30 14.56 -6.61 -1.03
CA ALA A 30 14.21 -6.01 0.26
C ALA A 30 13.02 -5.05 0.17
N SER A 31 12.92 -4.25 -0.90
CA SER A 31 11.79 -3.34 -1.11
C SER A 31 10.51 -4.09 -1.50
N MET A 32 10.61 -5.14 -2.33
CA MET A 32 9.45 -5.94 -2.75
C MET A 32 8.90 -6.82 -1.63
N VAL A 33 9.77 -7.50 -0.87
CA VAL A 33 9.32 -8.42 0.21
C VAL A 33 8.59 -7.65 1.30
N GLY A 34 9.12 -6.50 1.74
CA GLY A 34 8.47 -5.69 2.76
C GLY A 34 7.07 -5.25 2.35
N THR A 35 6.95 -4.65 1.16
CA THR A 35 5.66 -4.20 0.63
C THR A 35 4.72 -5.36 0.28
N ALA A 36 5.23 -6.53 -0.14
CA ALA A 36 4.39 -7.70 -0.39
C ALA A 36 3.73 -8.21 0.91
N ILE A 37 4.45 -8.21 2.02
CA ILE A 37 3.91 -8.58 3.34
C ILE A 37 2.86 -7.56 3.78
N GLU A 38 3.15 -6.26 3.62
CA GLU A 38 2.21 -5.18 3.91
C GLU A 38 0.89 -5.36 3.17
N PHE A 39 0.98 -5.55 1.86
CA PHE A 39 -0.19 -5.73 1.01
C PHE A 39 -0.91 -7.05 1.29
N TYR A 40 -0.20 -8.14 1.57
CA TYR A 40 -0.81 -9.41 1.97
C TYR A 40 -1.72 -9.23 3.20
N ASP A 41 -1.21 -8.63 4.26
CA ASP A 41 -1.97 -8.40 5.49
C ASP A 41 -3.21 -7.53 5.23
N ASN A 42 -3.05 -6.48 4.43
CA ASN A 42 -4.14 -5.58 4.10
C ASN A 42 -5.22 -6.25 3.24
N TYR A 43 -4.83 -7.13 2.30
CA TYR A 43 -5.78 -7.89 1.49
C TYR A 43 -6.48 -9.00 2.27
N CYS A 44 -5.78 -9.71 3.15
CA CYS A 44 -6.42 -10.68 4.05
C CYS A 44 -7.53 -10.02 4.87
N TYR A 45 -7.26 -8.81 5.39
CA TYR A 45 -8.28 -8.05 6.09
C TYR A 45 -9.42 -7.61 5.16
N SER A 46 -9.11 -7.17 3.93
CA SER A 46 -10.11 -6.77 2.93
C SER A 46 -11.09 -7.88 2.61
N ILE A 47 -10.56 -9.09 2.37
CA ILE A 47 -11.38 -10.28 2.08
C ILE A 47 -12.23 -10.63 3.30
N ALA A 48 -11.63 -10.68 4.48
CA ALA A 48 -12.34 -10.99 5.72
C ALA A 48 -13.44 -9.96 6.03
N ALA A 49 -13.19 -8.66 5.80
CA ALA A 49 -14.18 -7.60 5.96
C ALA A 49 -15.33 -7.71 4.95
N ALA A 50 -15.03 -8.11 3.72
CA ALA A 50 -16.03 -8.27 2.67
C ALA A 50 -16.90 -9.52 2.83
N SER A 51 -16.35 -10.60 3.45
CA SER A 51 -16.97 -11.93 3.43
C SER A 51 -17.39 -12.46 4.81
N TYR A 52 -16.65 -12.15 5.87
CA TYR A 52 -16.82 -12.84 7.16
C TYR A 52 -17.05 -11.91 8.34
N PHE A 53 -16.42 -10.75 8.43
CA PHE A 53 -16.42 -9.92 9.64
C PHE A 53 -17.79 -9.38 10.01
N GLY A 54 -18.67 -9.16 9.04
CA GLY A 54 -20.07 -8.86 9.30
C GLY A 54 -20.74 -9.92 10.16
N LEU A 55 -20.49 -11.19 9.86
CA LEU A 55 -21.07 -12.34 10.57
C LEU A 55 -20.41 -12.61 11.93
N ILE A 56 -19.13 -12.26 12.09
CA ILE A 56 -18.31 -12.62 13.25
C ILE A 56 -18.31 -11.53 14.32
N PHE A 57 -18.15 -10.27 13.91
CA PHE A 57 -18.01 -9.13 14.83
C PHE A 57 -19.27 -8.26 14.92
N PHE A 58 -20.24 -8.44 14.02
CA PHE A 58 -21.51 -7.71 13.99
C PHE A 58 -22.71 -8.65 13.93
N THR A 59 -22.63 -9.77 14.65
CA THR A 59 -23.57 -10.89 14.61
C THR A 59 -25.02 -10.46 14.79
N ASP A 60 -25.32 -9.57 15.75
CA ASP A 60 -26.69 -9.12 16.02
C ASP A 60 -27.25 -8.27 14.88
N VAL A 61 -26.40 -7.43 14.29
CA VAL A 61 -26.76 -6.62 13.10
C VAL A 61 -26.94 -7.53 11.88
N ALA A 62 -26.08 -8.52 11.71
CA ALA A 62 -26.13 -9.45 10.57
C ALA A 62 -27.42 -10.29 10.53
N LYS A 63 -28.02 -10.60 11.68
CA LYS A 63 -29.31 -11.30 11.77
C LYS A 63 -30.49 -10.47 11.23
N SER A 64 -30.43 -9.14 11.37
CA SER A 64 -31.47 -8.23 10.91
C SER A 64 -31.20 -7.59 9.56
N ASP A 65 -29.93 -7.20 9.31
CA ASP A 65 -29.47 -6.52 8.11
C ASP A 65 -28.01 -6.93 7.77
N PRO A 66 -27.83 -7.99 6.95
CA PRO A 66 -26.48 -8.46 6.55
C PRO A 66 -25.67 -7.39 5.79
N VAL A 67 -26.35 -6.50 5.06
CA VAL A 67 -25.69 -5.43 4.28
C VAL A 67 -25.10 -4.39 5.22
N LEU A 68 -25.88 -3.97 6.22
CA LEU A 68 -25.40 -3.05 7.25
C LEU A 68 -24.23 -3.65 8.02
N ALA A 69 -24.25 -4.93 8.37
CA ALA A 69 -23.14 -5.61 9.02
C ALA A 69 -21.86 -5.58 8.16
N THR A 70 -21.98 -5.77 6.85
CA THR A 70 -20.85 -5.64 5.92
C THR A 70 -20.34 -4.20 5.85
N LEU A 71 -21.24 -3.21 5.81
CA LEU A 71 -20.85 -1.79 5.85
C LEU A 71 -20.07 -1.45 7.12
N LEU A 72 -20.52 -1.93 8.28
CA LEU A 72 -19.83 -1.74 9.56
C LEU A 72 -18.44 -2.40 9.55
N SER A 73 -18.30 -3.58 8.94
CA SER A 73 -16.99 -4.21 8.78
C SER A 73 -16.05 -3.38 7.90
N PHE A 74 -16.55 -2.72 6.84
CA PHE A 74 -15.77 -1.78 6.04
C PHE A 74 -15.38 -0.50 6.82
N VAL A 75 -16.20 -0.06 7.77
CA VAL A 75 -15.82 1.07 8.66
C VAL A 75 -14.62 0.70 9.53
N THR A 76 -14.56 -0.54 10.07
CA THR A 76 -13.38 -0.98 10.83
C THR A 76 -12.11 -1.01 9.97
N PHE A 77 -12.25 -1.24 8.67
CA PHE A 77 -11.16 -1.16 7.71
C PHE A 77 -10.55 0.25 7.64
N ALA A 78 -11.37 1.29 7.68
CA ALA A 78 -10.93 2.68 7.62
C ALA A 78 -10.01 3.09 8.78
N VAL A 79 -10.12 2.46 9.96
CA VAL A 79 -9.32 2.78 11.15
C VAL A 79 -7.82 2.72 10.86
N SER A 80 -7.37 1.71 10.12
CA SER A 80 -5.96 1.59 9.76
C SER A 80 -5.47 2.78 8.91
N PHE A 81 -6.28 3.27 7.98
CA PHE A 81 -5.92 4.42 7.13
C PHE A 81 -5.83 5.71 7.91
N LEU A 82 -6.74 5.92 8.85
CA LEU A 82 -6.72 7.10 9.74
C LEU A 82 -5.47 7.10 10.63
N ALA A 83 -4.96 5.93 11.00
CA ALA A 83 -3.75 5.80 11.80
C ALA A 83 -2.45 6.00 11.01
N ARG A 84 -2.42 5.76 9.68
CA ARG A 84 -1.21 5.84 8.83
C ARG A 84 -0.47 7.19 8.87
N PRO A 85 -1.12 8.36 8.76
CA PRO A 85 -0.44 9.64 8.87
C PRO A 85 0.30 9.81 10.21
N PHE A 86 -0.31 9.38 11.32
CA PHE A 86 0.33 9.41 12.64
C PHE A 86 1.54 8.47 12.67
N GLY A 87 1.42 7.28 12.06
CA GLY A 87 2.54 6.37 11.87
C GLY A 87 3.68 7.03 11.09
N SER A 88 3.39 7.71 9.98
CA SER A 88 4.40 8.45 9.20
C SER A 88 5.13 9.50 10.03
N LEU A 89 4.44 10.19 10.93
CA LEU A 89 5.03 11.20 11.81
C LEU A 89 5.93 10.56 12.87
N ILE A 90 5.45 9.51 13.52
CA ILE A 90 6.17 8.81 14.60
C ILE A 90 7.42 8.14 14.01
N PHE A 91 7.24 7.29 12.99
CA PHE A 91 8.34 6.54 12.41
C PHE A 91 9.28 7.41 11.58
N GLY A 92 8.79 8.49 10.97
CA GLY A 92 9.63 9.50 10.32
C GLY A 92 10.58 10.17 11.32
N HIS A 93 10.06 10.62 12.45
CA HIS A 93 10.85 11.27 13.50
C HIS A 93 11.92 10.32 14.10
N PHE A 94 11.53 9.10 14.43
CA PHE A 94 12.47 8.11 14.96
C PHE A 94 13.43 7.58 13.89
N GLY A 95 13.01 7.49 12.62
CA GLY A 95 13.84 7.09 11.51
C GLY A 95 15.02 8.05 11.26
N ASP A 96 14.77 9.33 11.42
CA ASP A 96 15.81 10.36 11.31
C ASP A 96 16.79 10.37 12.51
N LYS A 97 16.35 9.89 13.68
CA LYS A 97 17.19 9.83 14.90
C LYS A 97 17.91 8.50 15.13
N LEU A 98 17.20 7.39 14.95
CA LEU A 98 17.66 6.03 15.31
C LEU A 98 18.19 5.24 14.12
N GLY A 99 17.99 5.75 12.90
CA GLY A 99 18.30 5.07 11.65
C GLY A 99 17.08 4.41 11.02
N ARG A 100 17.07 4.40 9.70
CA ARG A 100 15.94 3.89 8.89
C ARG A 100 15.72 2.39 9.11
N LYS A 101 16.81 1.60 9.20
CA LYS A 101 16.76 0.15 9.41
C LYS A 101 16.02 -0.23 10.69
N LYS A 102 16.41 0.37 11.83
CA LYS A 102 15.79 0.06 13.14
C LYS A 102 14.31 0.42 13.15
N THR A 103 13.98 1.57 12.61
CA THR A 103 12.60 2.07 12.53
C THR A 103 11.71 1.17 11.67
N LEU A 104 12.21 0.72 10.51
CA LEU A 104 11.51 -0.22 9.64
C LEU A 104 11.29 -1.59 10.30
N VAL A 105 12.24 -2.07 11.10
CA VAL A 105 12.07 -3.31 11.87
C VAL A 105 10.96 -3.17 12.91
N VAL A 106 10.93 -2.06 13.67
CA VAL A 106 9.90 -1.81 14.68
C VAL A 106 8.52 -1.66 14.02
N ALA A 107 8.43 -0.95 12.88
CA ALA A 107 7.19 -0.79 12.13
C ALA A 107 6.65 -2.15 11.64
N LEU A 108 7.50 -3.01 11.07
CA LEU A 108 7.13 -4.36 10.63
C LEU A 108 6.66 -5.22 11.80
N MET A 109 7.36 -5.17 12.93
CA MET A 109 6.98 -5.94 14.12
C MET A 109 5.63 -5.48 14.68
N LEU A 110 5.40 -4.16 14.77
CA LEU A 110 4.12 -3.61 15.23
C LEU A 110 2.96 -4.07 14.34
N MET A 111 3.12 -3.96 13.01
CA MET A 111 2.12 -4.38 12.03
C MET A 111 1.87 -5.89 12.13
N GLY A 112 2.93 -6.70 12.09
CA GLY A 112 2.81 -8.15 12.05
C GLY A 112 2.25 -8.75 13.33
N ILE A 113 2.64 -8.24 14.50
CA ILE A 113 2.05 -8.67 15.78
C ILE A 113 0.55 -8.29 15.80
N ALA A 114 0.19 -7.09 15.36
CA ALA A 114 -1.21 -6.68 15.31
C ALA A 114 -2.02 -7.58 14.36
N THR A 115 -1.49 -7.93 13.19
CA THR A 115 -2.14 -8.84 12.23
C THR A 115 -2.31 -10.25 12.83
N PHE A 116 -1.28 -10.78 13.47
CA PHE A 116 -1.35 -12.07 14.14
C PHE A 116 -2.42 -12.07 15.25
N VAL A 117 -2.49 -11.01 16.05
CA VAL A 117 -3.49 -10.86 17.11
C VAL A 117 -4.90 -10.81 16.53
N VAL A 118 -5.13 -10.17 15.35
CA VAL A 118 -6.45 -10.22 14.69
C VAL A 118 -6.89 -11.67 14.48
N GLY A 119 -5.99 -12.56 14.03
CA GLY A 119 -6.28 -13.99 13.84
C GLY A 119 -6.65 -14.73 15.13
N LEU A 120 -6.28 -14.19 16.29
CA LEU A 120 -6.59 -14.78 17.61
C LEU A 120 -7.83 -14.18 18.29
N LEU A 121 -8.39 -13.09 17.74
CA LEU A 121 -9.52 -12.39 18.39
C LEU A 121 -10.76 -13.29 18.46
N PRO A 122 -11.40 -13.36 19.65
CA PRO A 122 -12.73 -13.95 19.78
C PRO A 122 -13.77 -13.06 19.06
N GLY A 123 -14.81 -13.71 18.49
CA GLY A 123 -15.94 -13.01 17.88
C GLY A 123 -16.85 -12.32 18.90
N TYR A 124 -17.89 -11.67 18.38
CA TYR A 124 -18.88 -10.93 19.16
C TYR A 124 -19.62 -11.81 20.18
N GLU A 125 -19.89 -13.07 19.83
CA GLU A 125 -20.59 -14.01 20.74
C GLU A 125 -19.85 -14.28 22.05
N VAL A 126 -18.50 -14.12 22.07
CA VAL A 126 -17.64 -14.38 23.23
C VAL A 126 -17.37 -13.11 24.03
N LEU A 127 -17.04 -11.99 23.35
CA LEU A 127 -16.60 -10.75 24.00
C LEU A 127 -17.57 -9.57 23.80
N GLY A 128 -18.67 -9.77 23.08
CA GLY A 128 -19.61 -8.69 22.78
C GLY A 128 -18.92 -7.51 22.05
N PRO A 129 -19.30 -6.26 22.37
CA PRO A 129 -18.72 -5.07 21.75
C PRO A 129 -17.21 -4.91 21.93
N THR A 130 -16.63 -5.55 22.95
CA THR A 130 -15.18 -5.51 23.21
C THR A 130 -14.38 -6.13 22.06
N SER A 131 -14.93 -7.14 21.39
CA SER A 131 -14.30 -7.74 20.22
C SER A 131 -14.09 -6.72 19.08
N VAL A 132 -15.06 -5.86 18.84
CA VAL A 132 -14.98 -4.79 17.82
C VAL A 132 -13.95 -3.75 18.22
N VAL A 133 -13.92 -3.35 19.50
CA VAL A 133 -12.92 -2.39 20.02
C VAL A 133 -11.51 -2.95 19.85
N LEU A 134 -11.27 -4.22 20.22
CA LEU A 134 -9.98 -4.88 20.06
C LEU A 134 -9.57 -4.98 18.58
N LEU A 135 -10.52 -5.30 17.69
CA LEU A 135 -10.30 -5.30 16.25
C LEU A 135 -9.85 -3.91 15.76
N CYS A 136 -10.53 -2.83 16.20
CA CYS A 136 -10.17 -1.46 15.85
C CYS A 136 -8.78 -1.07 16.41
N VAL A 137 -8.43 -1.49 17.62
CA VAL A 137 -7.09 -1.28 18.20
C VAL A 137 -6.02 -1.98 17.37
N CYS A 138 -6.22 -3.25 17.00
CA CYS A 138 -5.32 -3.96 16.10
C CYS A 138 -5.18 -3.22 14.76
N ARG A 139 -6.28 -2.73 14.17
CA ARG A 139 -6.27 -1.93 12.93
C ARG A 139 -5.49 -0.63 13.08
N ALA A 140 -5.64 0.07 14.19
CA ALA A 140 -4.86 1.28 14.47
C ALA A 140 -3.35 0.95 14.57
N CYS A 141 -2.96 -0.11 15.27
CA CYS A 141 -1.57 -0.56 15.37
C CYS A 141 -0.99 -0.94 14.00
N GLN A 142 -1.76 -1.69 13.17
CA GLN A 142 -1.37 -1.98 11.79
C GLN A 142 -1.14 -0.69 11.00
N GLY A 143 -2.09 0.26 11.05
CA GLY A 143 -1.98 1.54 10.35
C GLY A 143 -0.78 2.36 10.79
N LEU A 144 -0.49 2.42 12.08
CA LEU A 144 0.72 3.08 12.59
C LEU A 144 1.98 2.46 12.00
N GLY A 145 2.11 1.12 11.99
CA GLY A 145 3.24 0.42 11.38
C GLY A 145 3.43 0.73 9.89
N LEU A 146 2.33 0.71 9.14
CA LEU A 146 2.32 0.95 7.69
C LEU A 146 2.71 2.38 7.28
N GLY A 147 2.44 3.37 8.15
CA GLY A 147 2.55 4.79 7.81
C GLY A 147 3.93 5.25 7.35
N GLY A 148 5.01 4.59 7.79
CA GLY A 148 6.39 4.98 7.47
C GLY A 148 7.09 4.12 6.42
N GLU A 149 6.48 3.03 5.96
CA GLU A 149 7.19 2.00 5.19
C GLU A 149 7.33 2.31 3.71
N TRP A 150 6.22 2.61 3.03
CA TRP A 150 6.20 2.73 1.58
C TRP A 150 7.16 3.82 1.03
N SER A 151 7.15 5.01 1.62
CA SER A 151 8.01 6.11 1.17
C SER A 151 9.49 5.80 1.32
N GLY A 152 9.87 5.08 2.39
CA GLY A 152 11.24 4.59 2.58
C GLY A 152 11.66 3.62 1.49
N ALA A 153 10.82 2.64 1.16
CA ALA A 153 11.08 1.66 0.12
C ALA A 153 11.18 2.31 -1.28
N ALA A 154 10.27 3.24 -1.59
CA ALA A 154 10.26 3.98 -2.85
C ALA A 154 11.53 4.83 -3.02
N LEU A 155 11.97 5.53 -1.96
CA LEU A 155 13.19 6.34 -2.00
C LEU A 155 14.45 5.48 -2.13
N VAL A 156 14.56 4.39 -1.38
CA VAL A 156 15.70 3.47 -1.51
C VAL A 156 15.81 2.96 -2.95
N ALA A 157 14.70 2.58 -3.57
CA ALA A 157 14.69 2.11 -4.95
C ALA A 157 15.07 3.22 -5.95
N THR A 158 14.47 4.40 -5.85
CA THR A 158 14.67 5.49 -6.81
C THR A 158 16.00 6.22 -6.67
N GLU A 159 16.56 6.34 -5.45
CA GLU A 159 17.87 6.93 -5.19
C GLU A 159 19.03 6.05 -5.71
N ASN A 160 18.83 4.73 -5.81
CA ASN A 160 19.80 3.80 -6.37
C ASN A 160 19.58 3.52 -7.88
N ALA A 161 18.60 4.17 -8.49
CA ALA A 161 18.26 3.94 -9.89
C ALA A 161 19.31 4.53 -10.85
N PRO A 162 19.70 3.82 -11.92
CA PRO A 162 20.45 4.41 -13.02
C PRO A 162 19.70 5.59 -13.66
N LYS A 163 20.45 6.53 -14.24
CA LYS A 163 19.85 7.65 -14.98
C LYS A 163 18.86 7.15 -16.04
N GLY A 164 17.67 7.75 -16.09
CA GLY A 164 16.62 7.39 -17.05
C GLY A 164 15.81 6.12 -16.72
N LYS A 165 16.03 5.47 -15.56
CA LYS A 165 15.30 4.26 -15.14
C LYS A 165 14.63 4.42 -13.74
N ARG A 166 14.40 5.64 -13.30
CA ARG A 166 13.84 5.89 -11.97
C ARG A 166 12.43 5.37 -11.79
N ALA A 167 11.56 5.52 -12.80
CA ALA A 167 10.21 5.00 -12.69
C ALA A 167 10.22 3.48 -12.63
N LEU A 168 11.04 2.80 -13.44
CA LEU A 168 11.18 1.36 -13.38
C LEU A 168 11.69 0.86 -12.03
N TYR A 169 12.66 1.55 -11.41
CA TYR A 169 13.13 1.20 -10.07
C TYR A 169 12.08 1.50 -8.99
N GLY A 170 11.33 2.60 -9.13
CA GLY A 170 10.17 2.88 -8.28
C GLY A 170 9.03 1.87 -8.42
N ALA A 171 9.01 1.07 -9.49
CA ALA A 171 8.07 -0.04 -9.64
C ALA A 171 8.32 -1.18 -8.65
N PHE A 172 9.56 -1.42 -8.23
CA PHE A 172 9.87 -2.60 -7.39
C PHE A 172 9.08 -2.63 -6.08
N PRO A 173 9.03 -1.58 -5.25
CA PRO A 173 8.16 -1.60 -4.09
C PRO A 173 6.68 -1.74 -4.49
N ASN A 174 6.24 -1.13 -5.60
CA ASN A 174 4.86 -1.22 -6.04
C ASN A 174 4.47 -2.62 -6.56
N MET A 175 5.43 -3.42 -7.04
CA MET A 175 5.22 -4.83 -7.38
C MET A 175 4.90 -5.71 -6.16
N GLY A 176 5.21 -5.25 -4.95
CA GLY A 176 4.74 -5.91 -3.73
C GLY A 176 3.22 -6.01 -3.65
N ALA A 177 2.49 -5.04 -4.21
CA ALA A 177 1.02 -5.05 -4.18
C ALA A 177 0.40 -6.23 -4.96
N PRO A 178 0.69 -6.48 -6.25
CA PRO A 178 0.18 -7.67 -6.93
C PRO A 178 0.68 -8.98 -6.35
N ILE A 179 1.91 -9.04 -5.79
CA ILE A 179 2.41 -10.24 -5.12
C ILE A 179 1.62 -10.53 -3.84
N GLY A 180 1.44 -9.51 -2.99
CA GLY A 180 0.63 -9.63 -1.77
C GLY A 180 -0.82 -10.00 -2.08
N PHE A 181 -1.38 -9.41 -3.16
CA PHE A 181 -2.72 -9.75 -3.66
C PHE A 181 -2.79 -11.23 -4.02
N PHE A 182 -1.91 -11.69 -4.89
CA PHE A 182 -1.89 -13.07 -5.35
C PHE A 182 -1.77 -14.05 -4.18
N CYS A 183 -0.89 -13.78 -3.22
CA CYS A 183 -0.73 -14.63 -2.04
C CYS A 183 -1.97 -14.63 -1.14
N ALA A 184 -2.54 -13.45 -0.83
CA ALA A 184 -3.70 -13.35 0.05
C ALA A 184 -4.95 -14.00 -0.58
N TYR A 185 -5.21 -13.71 -1.84
CA TYR A 185 -6.34 -14.27 -2.57
C TYR A 185 -6.15 -15.77 -2.83
N GLY A 186 -4.92 -16.20 -3.12
CA GLY A 186 -4.60 -17.62 -3.29
C GLY A 186 -4.83 -18.44 -2.02
N VAL A 187 -4.38 -17.96 -0.86
CA VAL A 187 -4.63 -18.61 0.42
C VAL A 187 -6.13 -18.68 0.71
N ASN A 188 -6.87 -17.58 0.53
CA ASN A 188 -8.31 -17.57 0.76
C ASN A 188 -9.05 -18.49 -0.22
N LEU A 189 -8.66 -18.51 -1.50
CA LEU A 189 -9.23 -19.41 -2.51
C LEU A 189 -9.02 -20.89 -2.14
N LEU A 190 -7.80 -21.24 -1.69
CA LEU A 190 -7.50 -22.60 -1.23
C LEU A 190 -8.33 -23.00 -0.01
N LEU A 191 -8.50 -22.10 0.95
CA LEU A 191 -9.32 -22.34 2.14
C LEU A 191 -10.81 -22.49 1.77
N ASP A 192 -11.34 -21.60 0.96
CA ASP A 192 -12.72 -21.62 0.49
C ASP A 192 -13.04 -22.87 -0.34
N SER A 193 -12.05 -23.43 -1.08
CA SER A 193 -12.22 -24.65 -1.84
C SER A 193 -12.12 -25.92 -0.97
N SER A 194 -11.49 -25.81 0.20
CA SER A 194 -11.18 -26.94 1.06
C SER A 194 -12.08 -27.04 2.29
N LEU A 195 -12.70 -25.93 2.71
CA LEU A 195 -13.51 -25.83 3.90
C LEU A 195 -14.94 -25.45 3.57
N PRO A 196 -15.96 -26.05 4.24
CA PRO A 196 -17.32 -25.59 4.14
C PRO A 196 -17.47 -24.18 4.76
N VAL A 197 -18.49 -23.43 4.32
CA VAL A 197 -18.74 -22.05 4.76
C VAL A 197 -18.80 -21.91 6.27
N ASP A 198 -19.44 -22.87 6.97
CA ASP A 198 -19.55 -22.85 8.42
C ASP A 198 -18.19 -22.96 9.09
N ALA A 199 -17.28 -23.80 8.58
CA ALA A 199 -15.92 -23.91 9.08
C ALA A 199 -15.09 -22.65 8.76
N MET A 200 -15.30 -22.02 7.60
CA MET A 200 -14.66 -20.75 7.28
C MET A 200 -15.07 -19.64 8.26
N VAL A 201 -16.35 -19.51 8.58
CA VAL A 201 -16.86 -18.53 9.54
C VAL A 201 -16.41 -18.86 10.97
N ALA A 202 -16.39 -20.14 11.36
CA ALA A 202 -16.01 -20.53 12.72
C ALA A 202 -14.51 -20.31 13.02
N TRP A 203 -13.63 -20.71 12.12
CA TRP A 203 -12.18 -20.67 12.36
C TRP A 203 -11.30 -20.44 11.12
N GLY A 204 -11.74 -20.84 9.91
CA GLY A 204 -10.94 -20.83 8.69
C GLY A 204 -10.42 -19.44 8.33
N TRP A 205 -11.21 -18.39 8.56
CA TRP A 205 -10.81 -17.00 8.32
C TRP A 205 -9.59 -16.53 9.12
N ARG A 206 -9.23 -17.25 10.19
CA ARG A 206 -8.07 -16.93 11.06
C ARG A 206 -6.76 -17.32 10.40
N ILE A 207 -6.75 -18.36 9.56
CA ILE A 207 -5.54 -18.93 8.97
C ILE A 207 -4.72 -17.89 8.20
N PRO A 208 -5.29 -17.06 7.29
CA PRO A 208 -4.51 -16.05 6.58
C PRO A 208 -3.78 -15.08 7.52
N PHE A 209 -4.42 -14.69 8.65
CA PHE A 209 -3.83 -13.80 9.64
C PHE A 209 -2.72 -14.48 10.45
N LEU A 210 -2.89 -15.75 10.79
CA LEU A 210 -1.87 -16.52 11.51
C LEU A 210 -0.65 -16.80 10.61
N LEU A 211 -0.86 -17.03 9.32
CA LEU A 211 0.22 -17.19 8.33
C LEU A 211 1.06 -15.92 8.17
N SER A 212 0.50 -14.74 8.48
CA SER A 212 1.27 -13.50 8.42
C SER A 212 2.47 -13.51 9.37
N ALA A 213 2.40 -14.24 10.49
CA ALA A 213 3.53 -14.40 11.40
C ALA A 213 4.77 -14.98 10.70
N LEU A 214 4.57 -15.97 9.81
CA LEU A 214 5.66 -16.54 9.01
C LEU A 214 6.25 -15.51 8.06
N LEU A 215 5.39 -14.72 7.39
CA LEU A 215 5.81 -13.66 6.46
C LEU A 215 6.58 -12.57 7.21
N VAL A 216 6.16 -12.20 8.42
CA VAL A 216 6.86 -11.23 9.28
C VAL A 216 8.26 -11.73 9.63
N VAL A 217 8.43 -13.01 9.95
CA VAL A 217 9.76 -13.59 10.20
C VAL A 217 10.64 -13.48 8.96
N VAL A 218 10.10 -13.80 7.77
CA VAL A 218 10.83 -13.64 6.50
C VAL A 218 11.22 -12.17 6.27
N GLY A 219 10.29 -11.23 6.43
CA GLY A 219 10.54 -9.80 6.30
C GLY A 219 11.58 -9.29 7.30
N LEU A 220 11.54 -9.79 8.54
CA LEU A 220 12.51 -9.45 9.57
C LEU A 220 13.92 -9.95 9.21
N VAL A 221 14.06 -11.19 8.74
CA VAL A 221 15.35 -11.74 8.31
C VAL A 221 15.93 -10.92 7.15
N VAL A 222 15.11 -10.57 6.16
CA VAL A 222 15.53 -9.74 5.03
C VAL A 222 16.01 -8.36 5.51
N ARG A 223 15.26 -7.69 6.39
CA ARG A 223 15.61 -6.35 6.91
C ARG A 223 16.83 -6.35 7.83
N LEU A 224 17.02 -7.38 8.61
CA LEU A 224 18.21 -7.49 9.46
C LEU A 224 19.51 -7.63 8.63
N ARG A 225 19.44 -8.23 7.42
CA ARG A 225 20.57 -8.34 6.50
C ARG A 225 20.87 -7.05 5.73
N MET A 226 19.93 -6.12 5.60
CA MET A 226 20.16 -4.85 4.92
C MET A 226 21.21 -3.99 5.64
N THR A 227 22.01 -3.26 4.86
CA THR A 227 22.86 -2.19 5.37
C THR A 227 22.09 -0.86 5.32
N GLU A 228 22.44 0.07 6.22
CA GLU A 228 21.88 1.42 6.21
C GLU A 228 22.21 2.16 4.92
N THR A 229 21.32 3.04 4.42
CA THR A 229 21.50 3.72 3.13
C THR A 229 22.70 4.66 3.13
N PRO A 230 23.48 4.75 2.03
CA PRO A 230 24.63 5.64 1.93
C PRO A 230 24.27 7.12 2.18
N VAL A 231 23.08 7.52 1.72
CA VAL A 231 22.57 8.90 1.90
C VAL A 231 22.36 9.22 3.38
N PHE A 232 21.77 8.28 4.15
CA PHE A 232 21.59 8.46 5.59
C PHE A 232 22.93 8.48 6.34
N GLN A 233 23.87 7.57 5.98
CA GLN A 233 25.20 7.54 6.56
C GLN A 233 25.96 8.87 6.32
N LYS A 234 25.83 9.45 5.11
CA LYS A 234 26.43 10.74 4.75
C LYS A 234 25.79 11.88 5.56
N ALA A 235 24.45 11.94 5.61
CA ALA A 235 23.73 12.95 6.38
C ALA A 235 24.05 12.89 7.88
N GLN A 236 24.23 11.70 8.43
CA GLN A 236 24.64 11.51 9.83
C GLN A 236 26.08 11.99 10.09
N ARG A 237 27.01 11.70 9.17
CA ARG A 237 28.41 12.18 9.27
C ARG A 237 28.52 13.71 9.18
N GLU A 238 27.64 14.33 8.38
CA GLU A 238 27.64 15.77 8.12
C GLU A 238 26.78 16.57 9.12
N ASN A 239 26.17 15.93 10.13
CA ASN A 239 25.23 16.53 11.11
C ASN A 239 24.09 17.34 10.44
N ARG A 240 23.67 16.97 9.22
CA ARG A 240 22.65 17.67 8.44
C ARG A 240 21.23 17.13 8.69
N THR A 241 20.97 16.51 9.82
CA THR A 241 19.63 16.02 10.16
C THR A 241 18.70 17.19 10.46
N VAL A 242 17.59 17.29 9.73
CA VAL A 242 16.60 18.36 9.92
C VAL A 242 15.83 18.09 11.21
N LYS A 243 15.86 19.08 12.14
CA LYS A 243 15.23 18.91 13.46
C LYS A 243 13.68 18.77 13.41
N MET A 244 13.01 19.34 12.41
CA MET A 244 11.54 19.29 12.26
C MET A 244 11.10 19.31 10.75
N PRO A 245 11.24 18.21 10.02
CA PRO A 245 10.88 18.15 8.60
C PRO A 245 9.39 18.45 8.34
N LEU A 246 8.52 18.02 9.25
CA LEU A 246 7.07 18.18 9.13
C LEU A 246 6.63 19.64 9.17
N ALA A 247 7.15 20.43 10.12
CA ALA A 247 6.79 21.85 10.23
C ALA A 247 7.22 22.61 8.96
N MET A 248 8.41 22.30 8.42
CA MET A 248 8.90 22.87 7.16
C MET A 248 7.99 22.46 5.98
N LEU A 249 7.60 21.17 5.91
CA LEU A 249 6.73 20.63 4.87
C LEU A 249 5.38 21.35 4.86
N LEU A 250 4.70 21.43 6.00
CA LEU A 250 3.37 22.04 6.12
C LEU A 250 3.39 23.55 5.88
N ARG A 251 4.50 24.24 6.23
CA ARG A 251 4.62 25.69 6.04
C ARG A 251 4.94 26.09 4.59
N HIS A 252 5.80 25.33 3.90
CA HIS A 252 6.33 25.73 2.60
C HIS A 252 5.88 24.84 1.43
N ASN A 253 5.51 23.58 1.68
CA ASN A 253 5.19 22.59 0.65
C ASN A 253 3.78 21.97 0.79
N TRP A 254 2.87 22.58 1.55
CA TRP A 254 1.51 22.06 1.76
C TRP A 254 0.73 21.89 0.45
N ARG A 255 0.96 22.79 -0.53
CA ARG A 255 0.33 22.69 -1.86
C ARG A 255 0.73 21.40 -2.57
N GLN A 256 2.01 21.05 -2.55
CA GLN A 256 2.51 19.80 -3.11
C GLN A 256 1.92 18.58 -2.39
N VAL A 257 1.75 18.65 -1.06
CA VAL A 257 1.09 17.58 -0.29
C VAL A 257 -0.35 17.40 -0.76
N VAL A 258 -1.15 18.46 -0.82
CA VAL A 258 -2.56 18.39 -1.24
C VAL A 258 -2.68 17.88 -2.68
N LEU A 259 -1.92 18.49 -3.60
CA LEU A 259 -1.95 18.07 -5.01
C LEU A 259 -1.47 16.62 -5.18
N GLY A 260 -0.38 16.22 -4.50
CA GLY A 260 0.12 14.83 -4.51
C GLY A 260 -0.92 13.84 -3.97
N THR A 261 -1.60 14.21 -2.89
CA THR A 261 -2.73 13.44 -2.33
C THR A 261 -3.82 13.26 -3.38
N CYS A 262 -4.30 14.34 -3.98
CA CYS A 262 -5.37 14.26 -4.99
C CYS A 262 -4.93 13.49 -6.24
N ALA A 263 -3.69 13.67 -6.71
CA ALA A 263 -3.18 12.98 -7.90
C ALA A 263 -3.15 11.45 -7.76
N VAL A 264 -2.90 10.94 -6.54
CA VAL A 264 -2.77 9.51 -6.27
C VAL A 264 -4.08 8.87 -5.75
N SER A 265 -5.08 9.69 -5.33
CA SER A 265 -6.31 9.20 -4.70
C SER A 265 -7.09 8.20 -5.57
N ILE A 266 -7.15 8.40 -6.90
CA ILE A 266 -7.84 7.47 -7.81
C ILE A 266 -7.26 6.06 -7.75
N THR A 267 -5.96 5.92 -7.54
CA THR A 267 -5.30 4.61 -7.41
C THR A 267 -5.87 3.82 -6.25
N TYR A 268 -6.02 4.47 -5.09
CA TYR A 268 -6.61 3.85 -3.90
C TYR A 268 -8.09 3.53 -4.09
N THR A 269 -8.84 4.41 -4.76
CA THR A 269 -10.25 4.16 -5.07
C THR A 269 -10.41 2.91 -5.94
N LEU A 270 -9.63 2.80 -7.02
CA LEU A 270 -9.62 1.60 -7.86
C LEU A 270 -9.22 0.36 -7.06
N PHE A 271 -8.19 0.47 -6.23
CA PHE A 271 -7.66 -0.63 -5.45
C PHE A 271 -8.74 -1.30 -4.58
N TYR A 272 -9.51 -0.47 -3.85
CA TYR A 272 -10.52 -0.98 -2.92
C TYR A 272 -11.88 -1.24 -3.56
N VAL A 273 -12.21 -0.58 -4.65
CA VAL A 273 -13.39 -0.92 -5.44
C VAL A 273 -13.18 -2.25 -6.16
N LEU A 274 -12.04 -2.46 -6.83
CA LEU A 274 -11.77 -3.70 -7.57
C LEU A 274 -11.44 -4.89 -6.66
N GLY A 275 -10.72 -4.66 -5.56
CA GLY A 275 -10.32 -5.73 -4.66
C GLY A 275 -11.39 -6.08 -3.63
N THR A 276 -11.89 -5.08 -2.90
CA THR A 276 -12.72 -5.31 -1.71
C THR A 276 -14.21 -5.22 -2.02
N TRP A 277 -14.66 -4.07 -2.54
CA TRP A 277 -16.08 -3.84 -2.79
C TRP A 277 -16.66 -4.80 -3.83
N SER A 278 -15.93 -5.01 -4.94
CA SER A 278 -16.43 -5.84 -6.02
C SER A 278 -16.58 -7.31 -5.62
N LEU A 279 -15.75 -7.81 -4.70
CA LEU A 279 -15.90 -9.15 -4.13
C LEU A 279 -17.25 -9.28 -3.39
N SER A 280 -17.52 -8.35 -2.48
CA SER A 280 -18.79 -8.34 -1.73
C SER A 280 -19.98 -8.22 -2.69
N TYR A 281 -19.95 -7.30 -3.65
CA TYR A 281 -21.01 -7.09 -4.64
C TYR A 281 -21.20 -8.31 -5.56
N GLY A 282 -20.10 -8.91 -6.00
CA GLY A 282 -20.10 -10.10 -6.85
C GLY A 282 -20.76 -11.31 -6.21
N VAL A 283 -20.52 -11.51 -4.91
CA VAL A 283 -21.10 -12.61 -4.15
C VAL A 283 -22.55 -12.30 -3.77
N SER A 284 -22.81 -11.12 -3.17
CA SER A 284 -24.12 -10.81 -2.60
C SER A 284 -25.19 -10.43 -3.66
N THR A 285 -24.78 -9.81 -4.76
CA THR A 285 -25.71 -9.24 -5.75
C THR A 285 -25.66 -9.95 -7.10
N LEU A 286 -24.44 -10.27 -7.60
CA LEU A 286 -24.31 -10.97 -8.89
C LEU A 286 -24.44 -12.50 -8.76
N GLY A 287 -24.50 -13.05 -7.53
CA GLY A 287 -24.74 -14.48 -7.29
C GLY A 287 -23.58 -15.41 -7.63
N PHE A 288 -22.36 -14.90 -7.77
CA PHE A 288 -21.16 -15.72 -7.89
C PHE A 288 -20.79 -16.35 -6.55
N THR A 289 -20.22 -17.55 -6.59
CA THR A 289 -19.58 -18.07 -5.38
C THR A 289 -18.32 -17.25 -5.06
N GLN A 290 -17.97 -17.18 -3.78
CA GLN A 290 -16.73 -16.50 -3.37
C GLN A 290 -15.52 -17.09 -4.09
N GLN A 291 -15.45 -18.40 -4.21
CA GLN A 291 -14.39 -19.11 -4.92
C GLN A 291 -14.28 -18.66 -6.40
N GLN A 292 -15.40 -18.57 -7.11
CA GLN A 292 -15.40 -18.10 -8.50
C GLN A 292 -14.88 -16.67 -8.61
N TYR A 293 -15.33 -15.78 -7.71
CA TYR A 293 -14.95 -14.39 -7.75
C TYR A 293 -13.46 -14.18 -7.39
N LEU A 294 -12.96 -14.85 -6.34
CA LEU A 294 -11.54 -14.85 -5.99
C LEU A 294 -10.67 -15.37 -7.15
N GLY A 295 -11.10 -16.41 -7.83
CA GLY A 295 -10.41 -16.95 -9.02
C GLY A 295 -10.31 -15.91 -10.14
N MET A 296 -11.42 -15.19 -10.44
CA MET A 296 -11.43 -14.10 -11.43
C MET A 296 -10.49 -12.95 -11.03
N GLN A 297 -10.45 -12.57 -9.75
CA GLN A 297 -9.55 -11.55 -9.25
C GLN A 297 -8.09 -11.98 -9.31
N MET A 298 -7.77 -13.24 -9.02
CA MET A 298 -6.41 -13.79 -9.14
C MET A 298 -5.90 -13.74 -10.59
N VAL A 299 -6.73 -14.04 -11.58
CA VAL A 299 -6.33 -13.89 -13.00
C VAL A 299 -6.11 -12.42 -13.33
N SER A 300 -6.98 -11.55 -12.85
CA SER A 300 -6.93 -10.11 -13.16
C SER A 300 -5.70 -9.41 -12.58
N VAL A 301 -5.11 -9.93 -11.49
CA VAL A 301 -3.91 -9.33 -10.86
C VAL A 301 -2.68 -9.37 -11.76
N PHE A 302 -2.58 -10.30 -12.71
CA PHE A 302 -1.50 -10.32 -13.69
C PHE A 302 -1.54 -9.09 -14.62
N PHE A 303 -2.73 -8.60 -14.94
CA PHE A 303 -2.89 -7.34 -15.68
C PHE A 303 -2.45 -6.15 -14.84
N PHE A 304 -2.74 -6.15 -13.53
CA PHE A 304 -2.22 -5.15 -12.59
C PHE A 304 -0.69 -5.12 -12.61
N ALA A 305 -0.06 -6.25 -12.39
CA ALA A 305 1.41 -6.38 -12.39
C ALA A 305 2.03 -5.95 -13.74
N GLY A 306 1.47 -6.43 -14.85
CA GLY A 306 1.95 -6.09 -16.19
C GLY A 306 1.86 -4.58 -16.47
N PHE A 307 0.77 -3.94 -16.09
CA PHE A 307 0.56 -2.50 -16.33
C PHE A 307 1.32 -1.60 -15.35
N ILE A 308 1.73 -2.07 -14.17
CA ILE A 308 2.75 -1.39 -13.35
C ILE A 308 4.03 -1.24 -14.17
N VAL A 309 4.52 -2.33 -14.78
CA VAL A 309 5.76 -2.31 -15.58
C VAL A 309 5.61 -1.44 -16.84
N VAL A 310 4.52 -1.63 -17.59
CA VAL A 310 4.22 -0.83 -18.79
C VAL A 310 4.14 0.67 -18.46
N GLY A 311 3.43 1.03 -17.39
CA GLY A 311 3.32 2.40 -16.90
C GLY A 311 4.69 3.00 -16.56
N CYS A 312 5.54 2.26 -15.86
CA CYS A 312 6.88 2.73 -15.48
C CYS A 312 7.83 2.87 -16.68
N LEU A 313 7.86 1.90 -17.58
CA LEU A 313 8.66 1.98 -18.80
C LEU A 313 8.22 3.16 -19.68
N SER A 314 6.92 3.36 -19.80
CA SER A 314 6.36 4.51 -20.52
C SER A 314 6.71 5.83 -19.83
N ALA A 315 6.67 5.89 -18.51
CA ALA A 315 7.01 7.08 -17.74
C ALA A 315 8.50 7.42 -17.81
N ASP A 316 9.39 6.43 -17.89
CA ASP A 316 10.82 6.67 -18.12
C ASP A 316 11.09 7.19 -19.54
N ARG A 317 10.27 6.78 -20.53
CA ARG A 317 10.43 7.21 -21.93
C ARG A 317 9.78 8.56 -22.22
N PHE A 318 8.52 8.72 -21.86
CA PHE A 318 7.66 9.87 -22.26
C PHE A 318 7.48 10.94 -21.18
N GLY A 319 7.90 10.67 -19.95
CA GLY A 319 7.69 11.55 -18.79
C GLY A 319 6.64 11.00 -17.84
N ARG A 320 6.70 11.47 -16.58
CA ARG A 320 5.80 10.98 -15.51
C ARG A 320 4.40 11.52 -15.68
N LYS A 321 4.28 12.86 -15.81
CA LYS A 321 2.99 13.55 -15.90
C LYS A 321 2.13 13.08 -17.07
N PRO A 322 2.60 13.03 -18.33
CA PRO A 322 1.76 12.64 -19.46
C PRO A 322 1.29 11.18 -19.36
N VAL A 323 2.13 10.28 -18.84
CA VAL A 323 1.75 8.85 -18.70
C VAL A 323 0.71 8.66 -17.61
N VAL A 324 0.90 9.28 -16.43
CA VAL A 324 -0.09 9.21 -15.33
C VAL A 324 -1.39 9.89 -15.75
N ALA A 325 -1.33 11.03 -16.45
CA ALA A 325 -2.52 11.72 -16.96
C ALA A 325 -3.29 10.86 -17.98
N LEU A 326 -2.59 10.26 -18.95
CA LEU A 326 -3.21 9.35 -19.93
C LEU A 326 -3.87 8.14 -19.26
N ALA A 327 -3.18 7.51 -18.30
CA ALA A 327 -3.72 6.40 -17.54
C ALA A 327 -4.96 6.81 -16.70
N THR A 328 -4.97 8.04 -16.17
CA THR A 328 -6.13 8.56 -15.43
C THR A 328 -7.29 8.91 -16.38
N VAL A 329 -7.03 9.39 -17.60
CA VAL A 329 -8.06 9.56 -18.63
C VAL A 329 -8.63 8.20 -19.06
N ALA A 330 -7.79 7.16 -19.22
CA ALA A 330 -8.26 5.81 -19.47
C ALA A 330 -9.14 5.29 -18.31
N THR A 331 -8.79 5.62 -17.06
CA THR A 331 -9.61 5.32 -15.87
C THR A 331 -10.96 6.05 -15.91
N LEU A 332 -10.98 7.32 -16.34
CA LEU A 332 -12.23 8.07 -16.51
C LEU A 332 -13.13 7.44 -17.60
N ALA A 333 -12.53 7.02 -18.72
CA ALA A 333 -13.26 6.26 -19.74
C ALA A 333 -13.79 4.93 -19.19
N PHE A 334 -12.96 4.16 -18.46
CA PHE A 334 -13.38 2.92 -17.78
C PHE A 334 -14.56 3.18 -16.83
N ALA A 335 -14.56 4.27 -16.08
CA ALA A 335 -15.65 4.61 -15.14
C ALA A 335 -17.02 4.72 -15.84
N LEU A 336 -17.07 5.11 -17.12
CA LEU A 336 -18.31 5.17 -17.90
C LEU A 336 -18.85 3.79 -18.24
N PHE A 337 -17.99 2.81 -18.47
CA PHE A 337 -18.37 1.45 -18.88
C PHE A 337 -18.44 0.46 -17.71
N ALA A 338 -17.74 0.72 -16.62
CA ALA A 338 -17.67 -0.17 -15.47
C ALA A 338 -19.06 -0.61 -14.93
N PRO A 339 -20.04 0.29 -14.75
CA PRO A 339 -21.38 -0.10 -14.32
C PRO A 339 -22.09 -1.03 -15.32
N MET A 340 -21.89 -0.81 -16.62
CA MET A 340 -22.54 -1.63 -17.67
C MET A 340 -22.01 -3.07 -17.63
N LEU A 341 -20.72 -3.25 -17.34
CA LEU A 341 -20.11 -4.58 -17.20
C LEU A 341 -20.64 -5.34 -15.98
N LEU A 342 -21.00 -4.62 -14.91
CA LEU A 342 -21.54 -5.22 -13.68
C LEU A 342 -23.06 -5.32 -13.65
N SER A 343 -23.79 -4.73 -14.63
CA SER A 343 -25.24 -4.82 -14.73
C SER A 343 -25.71 -6.16 -15.30
N VAL A 344 -24.82 -6.91 -15.92
CA VAL A 344 -25.11 -8.21 -16.56
C VAL A 344 -24.48 -9.33 -15.75
N HIS A 345 -25.24 -10.33 -15.36
CA HIS A 345 -24.78 -11.54 -14.64
C HIS A 345 -23.97 -12.45 -15.58
N SER A 346 -22.78 -12.00 -15.96
CA SER A 346 -21.88 -12.69 -16.87
C SER A 346 -20.47 -12.72 -16.32
N ALA A 347 -19.89 -13.92 -16.20
CA ALA A 347 -18.51 -14.09 -15.76
C ALA A 347 -17.52 -13.36 -16.69
N LEU A 348 -17.80 -13.31 -18.01
CA LEU A 348 -16.97 -12.58 -18.97
C LEU A 348 -16.99 -11.08 -18.69
N ASN A 349 -18.16 -10.50 -18.41
CA ASN A 349 -18.29 -9.07 -18.14
C ASN A 349 -17.60 -8.69 -16.84
N VAL A 350 -17.73 -9.51 -15.79
CA VAL A 350 -17.03 -9.31 -14.52
C VAL A 350 -15.51 -9.44 -14.73
N MET A 351 -15.06 -10.42 -15.52
CA MET A 351 -13.64 -10.56 -15.85
C MET A 351 -13.13 -9.34 -16.62
N LEU A 352 -13.87 -8.81 -17.59
CA LEU A 352 -13.50 -7.58 -18.31
C LEU A 352 -13.44 -6.38 -17.37
N PHE A 353 -14.43 -6.23 -16.47
CA PHE A 353 -14.41 -5.18 -15.43
C PHE A 353 -13.14 -5.24 -14.59
N LEU A 354 -12.79 -6.41 -14.08
CA LEU A 354 -11.61 -6.61 -13.24
C LEU A 354 -10.32 -6.38 -14.04
N CYS A 355 -10.16 -7.01 -15.22
CA CYS A 355 -8.95 -6.89 -16.00
C CYS A 355 -8.69 -5.44 -16.44
N ILE A 356 -9.69 -4.75 -17.02
CA ILE A 356 -9.53 -3.37 -17.48
C ILE A 356 -9.30 -2.43 -16.28
N GLY A 357 -10.03 -2.62 -15.19
CA GLY A 357 -9.84 -1.84 -13.97
C GLY A 357 -8.45 -1.99 -13.39
N PHE A 358 -7.92 -3.22 -13.30
CA PHE A 358 -6.56 -3.49 -12.84
C PHE A 358 -5.47 -3.01 -13.81
N MET A 359 -5.72 -3.01 -15.13
CA MET A 359 -4.83 -2.37 -16.13
C MET A 359 -4.73 -0.86 -15.87
N CYS A 360 -5.88 -0.18 -15.75
CA CYS A 360 -5.92 1.25 -15.43
C CYS A 360 -5.20 1.55 -14.11
N MET A 361 -5.49 0.75 -13.08
CA MET A 361 -4.86 0.89 -11.76
C MET A 361 -3.35 0.73 -11.83
N GLY A 362 -2.85 -0.31 -12.52
CA GLY A 362 -1.42 -0.58 -12.68
C GLY A 362 -0.69 0.55 -13.39
N ALA A 363 -1.28 1.08 -14.46
CA ALA A 363 -0.73 2.17 -15.24
C ALA A 363 -0.60 3.48 -14.46
N VAL A 364 -1.53 3.77 -13.53
CA VAL A 364 -1.45 4.92 -12.63
C VAL A 364 -0.51 4.65 -11.46
N PHE A 365 -0.64 3.47 -10.82
CA PHE A 365 0.10 3.11 -9.60
C PHE A 365 1.60 2.92 -9.84
N GLY A 366 1.98 2.30 -10.96
CA GLY A 366 3.40 2.02 -11.26
C GLY A 366 4.29 3.26 -11.11
N PRO A 367 4.06 4.33 -11.88
CA PRO A 367 4.89 5.53 -11.85
C PRO A 367 4.86 6.30 -10.52
N THR A 368 3.88 6.08 -9.63
CA THR A 368 3.77 6.83 -8.36
C THR A 368 4.98 6.62 -7.46
N GLY A 369 5.66 5.47 -7.54
CA GLY A 369 6.87 5.18 -6.77
C GLY A 369 8.03 6.15 -7.05
N SER A 370 8.11 6.72 -8.25
CA SER A 370 9.08 7.78 -8.59
C SER A 370 8.44 9.16 -8.60
N TYR A 371 7.27 9.29 -9.22
CA TYR A 371 6.60 10.55 -9.43
C TYR A 371 6.29 11.30 -8.13
N LEU A 372 5.74 10.61 -7.13
CA LEU A 372 5.35 11.26 -5.88
C LEU A 372 6.54 11.81 -5.09
N PRO A 373 7.67 11.08 -4.89
CA PRO A 373 8.88 11.64 -4.30
C PRO A 373 9.48 12.82 -5.10
N GLU A 374 9.42 12.77 -6.45
CA GLU A 374 9.96 13.81 -7.33
C GLU A 374 9.25 15.18 -7.19
N LEU A 375 8.05 15.23 -6.60
CA LEU A 375 7.32 16.47 -6.33
C LEU A 375 7.91 17.30 -5.19
N PHE A 376 8.80 16.71 -4.39
CA PHE A 376 9.32 17.33 -3.18
C PHE A 376 10.83 17.57 -3.22
N PRO A 377 11.31 18.71 -2.67
CA PRO A 377 12.73 18.94 -2.46
C PRO A 377 13.36 17.86 -1.58
N ALA A 378 14.65 17.57 -1.80
CA ALA A 378 15.37 16.49 -1.10
C ALA A 378 15.20 16.50 0.43
N ARG A 379 15.17 17.69 1.04
CA ARG A 379 15.09 17.89 2.50
C ARG A 379 13.77 17.42 3.13
N VAL A 380 12.68 17.40 2.37
CA VAL A 380 11.33 17.03 2.85
C VAL A 380 10.71 15.92 2.00
N ARG A 381 11.47 15.32 1.09
CA ARG A 381 11.00 14.33 0.11
C ARG A 381 10.39 13.09 0.77
N TYR A 382 11.05 12.57 1.81
CA TYR A 382 10.54 11.42 2.55
C TYR A 382 9.20 11.73 3.23
N CYS A 383 9.18 12.78 4.05
CA CYS A 383 7.95 13.18 4.76
C CYS A 383 6.84 13.61 3.79
N GLY A 384 7.19 14.34 2.70
CA GLY A 384 6.22 14.85 1.73
C GLY A 384 5.55 13.73 0.93
N SER A 385 6.34 12.81 0.37
CA SER A 385 5.81 11.67 -0.37
C SER A 385 5.01 10.72 0.53
N GLY A 386 5.51 10.42 1.73
CA GLY A 386 4.83 9.57 2.70
C GLY A 386 3.51 10.15 3.17
N LEU A 387 3.48 11.45 3.51
CA LEU A 387 2.25 12.11 3.93
C LEU A 387 1.22 12.16 2.79
N SER A 388 1.63 12.55 1.57
CA SER A 388 0.74 12.57 0.41
C SER A 388 0.16 11.19 0.09
N TYR A 389 0.99 10.14 0.13
CA TYR A 389 0.57 8.77 -0.12
C TYR A 389 -0.45 8.28 0.92
N ASN A 390 -0.19 8.54 2.20
CA ASN A 390 -1.09 8.13 3.29
C ASN A 390 -2.39 8.96 3.35
N LEU A 391 -2.34 10.25 3.02
CA LEU A 391 -3.56 11.06 2.88
C LEU A 391 -4.38 10.62 1.66
N ALA A 392 -3.73 10.24 0.54
CA ALA A 392 -4.43 9.67 -0.62
C ALA A 392 -5.13 8.35 -0.27
N ALA A 393 -4.53 7.53 0.61
CA ALA A 393 -5.15 6.33 1.12
C ALA A 393 -6.42 6.61 1.95
N ILE A 394 -6.45 7.73 2.69
CA ILE A 394 -7.66 8.17 3.40
C ILE A 394 -8.72 8.64 2.40
N VAL A 395 -8.36 9.58 1.52
CA VAL A 395 -9.31 10.22 0.58
C VAL A 395 -9.87 9.23 -0.42
N GLY A 396 -9.02 8.37 -0.99
CA GLY A 396 -9.39 7.44 -2.07
C GLY A 396 -9.70 6.02 -1.60
N GLY A 397 -9.24 5.63 -0.40
CA GLY A 397 -9.25 4.21 0.01
C GLY A 397 -10.07 3.90 1.26
N ALA A 398 -9.90 4.68 2.33
CA ALA A 398 -10.43 4.35 3.65
C ALA A 398 -11.94 4.04 3.66
N PHE A 399 -12.70 4.84 2.94
CA PHE A 399 -14.15 4.73 2.87
C PHE A 399 -14.65 4.28 1.47
N ALA A 400 -13.75 3.93 0.54
CA ALA A 400 -14.14 3.60 -0.82
C ALA A 400 -15.14 2.43 -0.91
N PRO A 401 -14.96 1.30 -0.21
CA PRO A 401 -15.94 0.22 -0.23
C PRO A 401 -17.28 0.64 0.39
N THR A 402 -17.26 1.40 1.47
CA THR A 402 -18.47 1.91 2.15
C THR A 402 -19.23 2.90 1.26
N ILE A 403 -18.50 3.85 0.65
CA ILE A 403 -19.10 4.85 -0.26
C ILE A 403 -19.69 4.14 -1.50
N ALA A 404 -18.93 3.23 -2.11
CA ALA A 404 -19.42 2.48 -3.27
C ALA A 404 -20.68 1.67 -2.94
N SER A 405 -20.69 0.96 -1.80
CA SER A 405 -21.88 0.21 -1.34
C SER A 405 -23.06 1.15 -1.11
N ALA A 406 -22.89 2.24 -0.37
CA ALA A 406 -23.95 3.19 -0.05
C ALA A 406 -24.51 3.85 -1.33
N LEU A 407 -23.66 4.23 -2.27
CA LEU A 407 -24.08 4.81 -3.54
C LEU A 407 -24.88 3.80 -4.38
N VAL A 408 -24.37 2.58 -4.52
CA VAL A 408 -25.03 1.54 -5.31
C VAL A 408 -26.37 1.13 -4.69
N MET A 409 -26.47 1.03 -3.37
CA MET A 409 -27.73 0.74 -2.66
C MET A 409 -28.79 1.83 -2.87
N ASN A 410 -28.43 3.10 -2.83
CA ASN A 410 -29.39 4.20 -2.90
C ASN A 410 -29.67 4.69 -4.32
N PHE A 411 -28.70 4.58 -5.24
CA PHE A 411 -28.76 5.18 -6.58
C PHE A 411 -28.52 4.16 -7.72
N GLY A 412 -28.36 2.88 -7.36
CA GLY A 412 -28.10 1.81 -8.31
C GLY A 412 -26.67 1.78 -8.85
N ILE A 413 -26.35 0.75 -9.65
CA ILE A 413 -24.99 0.43 -10.09
C ILE A 413 -24.33 1.57 -10.89
N MET A 414 -25.10 2.41 -11.59
CA MET A 414 -24.57 3.53 -12.37
C MET A 414 -23.84 4.57 -11.51
N SER A 415 -24.20 4.69 -10.24
CA SER A 415 -23.53 5.59 -9.30
C SER A 415 -22.06 5.22 -9.03
N LEU A 416 -21.67 3.95 -9.22
CA LEU A 416 -20.29 3.52 -9.16
C LEU A 416 -19.43 4.24 -10.21
N GLY A 417 -19.96 4.39 -11.43
CA GLY A 417 -19.28 5.13 -12.50
C GLY A 417 -19.10 6.59 -12.15
N TRP A 418 -20.10 7.23 -11.55
CA TRP A 418 -19.97 8.62 -11.08
C TRP A 418 -18.90 8.78 -9.99
N TYR A 419 -18.82 7.82 -9.06
CA TYR A 419 -17.82 7.82 -8.01
C TYR A 419 -16.40 7.68 -8.58
N LEU A 420 -16.16 6.65 -9.40
CA LEU A 420 -14.87 6.42 -10.07
C LEU A 420 -14.49 7.60 -10.98
N GLY A 421 -15.45 8.11 -11.77
CA GLY A 421 -15.25 9.25 -12.65
C GLY A 421 -14.93 10.53 -11.88
N GLY A 422 -15.64 10.82 -10.80
CA GLY A 422 -15.38 11.96 -9.91
C GLY A 422 -13.97 11.92 -9.33
N MET A 423 -13.53 10.75 -8.84
CA MET A 423 -12.17 10.58 -8.30
C MET A 423 -11.11 10.71 -9.40
N ALA A 424 -11.36 10.21 -10.61
CA ALA A 424 -10.47 10.41 -11.75
C ALA A 424 -10.34 11.89 -12.13
N VAL A 425 -11.45 12.65 -12.14
CA VAL A 425 -11.44 14.09 -12.39
C VAL A 425 -10.62 14.83 -11.31
N VAL A 426 -10.80 14.50 -10.02
CA VAL A 426 -9.99 15.08 -8.93
C VAL A 426 -8.51 14.87 -9.18
N SER A 427 -8.11 13.63 -9.57
CA SER A 427 -6.71 13.33 -9.88
C SER A 427 -6.20 14.05 -11.12
N LEU A 428 -7.00 14.18 -12.20
CA LEU A 428 -6.64 14.93 -13.39
C LEU A 428 -6.45 16.43 -13.12
N VAL A 429 -7.34 17.02 -12.33
CA VAL A 429 -7.22 18.44 -11.91
C VAL A 429 -5.92 18.66 -11.13
N ALA A 430 -5.59 17.76 -10.19
CA ALA A 430 -4.34 17.85 -9.46
C ALA A 430 -3.11 17.73 -10.39
N LEU A 431 -3.13 16.77 -11.32
CA LEU A 431 -2.06 16.56 -12.30
C LEU A 431 -1.86 17.79 -13.23
N PHE A 432 -2.93 18.52 -13.54
CA PHE A 432 -2.82 19.72 -14.36
C PHE A 432 -1.88 20.77 -13.74
N PHE A 433 -1.94 20.95 -12.42
CA PHE A 433 -1.11 21.91 -11.70
C PHE A 433 0.33 21.46 -11.44
N PHE A 434 0.66 20.20 -11.68
CA PHE A 434 2.04 19.72 -11.54
C PHE A 434 2.87 19.99 -12.79
N ARG A 435 4.19 20.17 -12.56
CA ARG A 435 5.18 20.18 -13.63
C ARG A 435 5.68 18.75 -13.90
N GLU A 436 6.23 18.54 -15.11
CA GLU A 436 6.91 17.30 -15.42
C GLU A 436 8.15 17.13 -14.50
N SER A 437 8.37 15.92 -14.02
CA SER A 437 9.42 15.62 -13.03
C SER A 437 10.53 14.69 -13.55
N LYS A 438 10.47 14.26 -14.82
CA LYS A 438 11.40 13.28 -15.39
C LYS A 438 12.88 13.63 -15.17
N ASP A 439 13.22 14.90 -15.31
CA ASP A 439 14.60 15.41 -15.28
C ASP A 439 14.98 16.10 -13.96
N VAL A 440 14.15 15.92 -12.90
CA VAL A 440 14.43 16.50 -11.58
C VAL A 440 15.75 15.98 -11.02
N ASN A 441 16.60 16.92 -10.57
CA ASN A 441 17.83 16.58 -9.87
C ASN A 441 17.52 16.11 -8.44
N TYR A 442 17.94 14.89 -8.10
CA TYR A 442 17.69 14.30 -6.79
C TYR A 442 18.60 14.86 -5.67
N GLU A 443 19.64 15.60 -6.04
CA GLU A 443 20.59 16.20 -5.10
C GLU A 443 20.12 17.59 -4.60
N GLU A 444 19.19 18.21 -5.29
CA GLU A 444 18.53 19.47 -4.93
C GLU A 444 17.22 19.23 -4.18
#